data_162444c559f9f6616cec7c7ebb1e0f68
#
_entry.id   162444c559f9f6616cec7c7ebb1e0f68
#
_cell.length_a   1.000
_cell.length_b   1.000
_cell.length_c   1.000
_cell.angle_alpha   90.00
_cell.angle_beta   90.00
_cell.angle_gamma   90.00
#
_symmetry.space_group_name_H-M   'P 1'
#
loop_
_entity.id
_entity.type
_entity.pdbx_description
1 polymer ?
#
loop_
_entity_poly.entity_id
_entity_poly.type
_entity_poly.pdbx_seq_one_letter_code
_entity_poly.pdbx_strand_id
1 'polypeptide(L)' 'MSDADERLQRAEELSRRVTELRARIDTAEDPNEVAELMNQLAELARETQQVIEDAQRRASEES' A
#
# COMPACT_ATOMS: atom_id res chain seq x y z
N MET A 1 13.42 -18.34 1.54
CA MET A 1 12.77 -17.24 2.29
C MET A 1 11.43 -17.69 2.81
N SER A 2 11.05 -17.20 3.97
CA SER A 2 9.75 -17.55 4.56
C SER A 2 8.64 -16.64 4.02
N ASP A 3 7.39 -17.11 4.13
CA ASP A 3 6.23 -16.30 3.77
C ASP A 3 6.16 -15.02 4.59
N ALA A 4 6.61 -15.08 5.85
CA ALA A 4 6.63 -13.90 6.72
C ALA A 4 7.57 -12.82 6.18
N ASP A 5 8.75 -13.24 5.70
CA ASP A 5 9.71 -12.29 5.12
C ASP A 5 9.17 -11.64 3.86
N GLU A 6 8.51 -12.43 3.00
CA GLU A 6 7.92 -11.89 1.76
C GLU A 6 6.82 -10.91 2.05
N ARG A 7 5.97 -11.19 3.04
CA ARG A 7 4.90 -10.29 3.44
C ARG A 7 5.44 -9.00 4.04
N LEU A 8 6.49 -9.09 4.83
CA LEU A 8 7.13 -7.91 5.40
C LEU A 8 7.72 -7.02 4.31
N GLN A 9 8.42 -7.61 3.34
CA GLN A 9 8.99 -6.87 2.22
C GLN A 9 7.90 -6.17 1.41
N ARG A 10 6.78 -6.86 1.18
CA ARG A 10 5.67 -6.26 0.44
C ARG A 10 5.05 -5.10 1.21
N ALA A 11 4.89 -5.25 2.52
CA ALA A 11 4.36 -4.18 3.36
C ALA A 11 5.27 -2.96 3.35
N GLU A 12 6.58 -3.18 3.42
CA GLU A 12 7.55 -2.08 3.35
C GLU A 12 7.51 -1.38 2.01
N GLU A 13 7.38 -2.13 0.92
CA GLU A 13 7.28 -1.53 -0.41
C GLU A 13 6.02 -0.71 -0.57
N LEU A 14 4.88 -1.23 -0.09
CA LEU A 14 3.62 -0.49 -0.13
C LEU A 14 3.70 0.79 0.68
N SER A 15 4.32 0.73 1.86
CA SER A 15 4.52 1.90 2.70
C SER A 15 5.37 2.96 1.99
N ARG A 16 6.43 2.53 1.31
CA ARG A 16 7.29 3.44 0.55
C ARG A 16 6.53 4.10 -0.58
N ARG A 17 5.72 3.33 -1.31
CA ARG A 17 4.92 3.88 -2.41
C ARG A 17 3.91 4.91 -1.93
N VAL A 18 3.28 4.65 -0.79
CA VAL A 18 2.36 5.62 -0.19
C VAL A 18 3.08 6.91 0.14
N THR A 19 4.26 6.82 0.74
CA THR A 19 5.06 7.98 1.08
C THR A 19 5.45 8.79 -0.17
N GLU A 20 5.86 8.09 -1.24
CA GLU A 20 6.22 8.74 -2.50
C GLU A 20 5.03 9.44 -3.14
N LEU A 21 3.86 8.79 -3.15
CA LEU A 21 2.66 9.40 -3.72
C LEU A 21 2.21 10.62 -2.92
N ARG A 22 2.29 10.55 -1.61
CA ARG A 22 1.94 11.71 -0.77
C ARG A 22 2.86 12.87 -1.05
N ALA A 23 4.15 12.62 -1.22
CA ALA A 23 5.11 13.67 -1.56
C ALA A 23 4.79 14.31 -2.91
N ARG A 24 4.41 13.51 -3.89
CA ARG A 24 4.02 14.01 -5.21
C ARG A 24 2.76 14.85 -5.14
N ILE A 25 1.78 14.41 -4.36
CA ILE A 25 0.54 15.16 -4.17
C ILE A 25 0.84 16.52 -3.56
N ASP A 26 1.73 16.57 -2.57
CA ASP A 26 2.09 17.81 -1.91
C ASP A 26 2.75 18.81 -2.84
N THR A 27 3.45 18.34 -3.88
CA THR A 27 4.16 19.22 -4.81
C THR A 27 3.42 19.44 -6.14
N ALA A 28 2.34 18.69 -6.39
CA ALA A 28 1.60 18.80 -7.64
C ALA A 28 0.80 20.10 -7.67
N GLU A 29 0.88 20.82 -8.80
CA GLU A 29 0.17 22.08 -8.98
C GLU A 29 -1.05 21.93 -9.89
N ASP A 30 -1.05 20.91 -10.75
CA ASP A 30 -2.12 20.67 -11.69
C ASP A 30 -3.23 19.84 -11.02
N PRO A 31 -4.47 20.34 -10.98
CA PRO A 31 -5.57 19.58 -10.39
C PRO A 31 -5.79 18.21 -11.00
N ASN A 32 -5.55 18.05 -12.30
CA ASN A 32 -5.71 16.76 -12.97
C ASN A 32 -4.66 15.77 -12.47
N GLU A 33 -3.43 16.24 -12.28
CA GLU A 33 -2.37 15.41 -11.72
C GLU A 33 -2.68 14.99 -10.30
N VAL A 34 -3.20 15.90 -9.49
CA VAL A 34 -3.58 15.59 -8.12
C VAL A 34 -4.65 14.50 -8.09
N ALA A 35 -5.66 14.63 -8.96
CA ALA A 35 -6.74 13.62 -9.03
C ALA A 35 -6.19 12.25 -9.41
N GLU A 36 -5.28 12.19 -10.37
CA GLU A 36 -4.68 10.94 -10.81
C GLU A 36 -3.83 10.30 -9.69
N LEU A 37 -3.05 11.12 -9.01
CA LEU A 37 -2.24 10.64 -7.88
C LEU A 37 -3.10 10.14 -6.73
N MET A 38 -4.23 10.79 -6.47
CA MET A 38 -5.16 10.34 -5.44
C MET A 38 -5.80 9.01 -5.81
N ASN A 39 -6.09 8.79 -7.10
CA ASN A 39 -6.59 7.50 -7.57
C ASN A 39 -5.55 6.40 -7.34
N GLN A 40 -4.29 6.68 -7.62
CA GLN A 40 -3.21 5.73 -7.37
C GLN A 40 -3.07 5.42 -5.88
N LEU A 41 -3.23 6.43 -5.04
CA LEU A 41 -3.18 6.24 -3.60
C LEU A 41 -4.33 5.34 -3.12
N ALA A 42 -5.52 5.53 -3.68
CA ALA A 42 -6.67 4.69 -3.35
C ALA A 42 -6.44 3.23 -3.74
N GLU A 43 -5.81 2.98 -4.89
CA GLU A 43 -5.47 1.63 -5.31
C GLU A 43 -4.46 0.98 -4.36
N LEU A 44 -3.46 1.74 -3.93
CA LEU A 44 -2.48 1.25 -2.96
C LEU A 44 -3.14 0.95 -1.61
N ALA A 45 -4.11 1.76 -1.21
CA ALA A 45 -4.85 1.50 0.02
C ALA A 45 -5.60 0.18 -0.05
N ARG A 46 -6.18 -0.15 -1.20
CA ARG A 46 -6.86 -1.43 -1.42
C ARG A 46 -5.88 -2.60 -1.34
N GLU A 47 -4.71 -2.47 -1.97
CA GLU A 47 -3.69 -3.51 -1.90
C GLU A 47 -3.24 -3.74 -0.46
N THR A 48 -3.03 -2.66 0.27
CA THR A 48 -2.62 -2.73 1.68
C THR A 48 -3.70 -3.44 2.49
N GLN A 49 -4.97 -3.12 2.25
CA GLN A 49 -6.08 -3.75 2.93
C GLN A 49 -6.11 -5.26 2.66
N GLN A 50 -5.87 -5.67 1.43
CA GLN A 50 -5.83 -7.08 1.08
C GLN A 50 -4.70 -7.82 1.78
N VAL A 51 -3.54 -7.19 1.87
CA VAL A 51 -2.39 -7.78 2.57
C VAL A 51 -2.73 -7.98 4.04
N ILE A 52 -3.37 -7.00 4.67
CA ILE A 52 -3.77 -7.09 6.07
C ILE A 52 -4.81 -8.20 6.27
N GLU A 53 -5.81 -8.27 5.40
CA GLU A 53 -6.85 -9.29 5.48
C GLU A 53 -6.27 -10.69 5.32
N ASP A 54 -5.33 -10.86 4.38
CA ASP A 54 -4.67 -12.15 4.18
C ASP A 54 -3.87 -12.55 5.41
N ALA A 55 -3.17 -11.60 6.02
CA ALA A 55 -2.39 -11.86 7.23
C ALA A 55 -3.29 -12.28 8.40
N GLN A 56 -4.43 -11.61 8.55
CA GLN A 56 -5.40 -11.93 9.59
C GLN A 56 -6.01 -13.31 9.37
N ARG A 57 -6.32 -13.64 8.12
CA ARG A 57 -6.89 -14.95 7.77
C ARG A 57 -5.92 -16.07 8.11
N ARG A 58 -4.64 -15.89 7.73
CA ARG A 58 -3.62 -16.90 8.02
C ARG A 58 -3.38 -17.06 9.51
N ALA A 59 -3.40 -15.98 10.26
CA ALA A 59 -3.27 -16.04 11.70
C ALA A 59 -4.42 -16.83 12.32
N SER A 60 -5.64 -16.65 11.81
CA SER A 60 -6.79 -17.42 12.27
C SER A 60 -6.68 -18.90 11.96
N GLU A 61 -6.15 -19.24 10.79
CA GLU A 61 -5.99 -20.62 10.37
C GLU A 61 -4.94 -21.36 11.20
N GLU A 62 -3.92 -20.65 11.64
CA GLU A 62 -2.84 -21.25 12.43
C GLU A 62 -3.19 -21.43 13.89
N SER A 63 -4.21 -20.78 14.39
CA SER A 63 -4.62 -20.92 15.79
C SER A 63 -5.69 -22.04 15.98
#